data_c5b5851bcc070e9d92e62bd8805c0cf9
#
_entry.id   c5b5851bcc070e9d92e62bd8805c0cf9
#
_cell.length_a   1.000
_cell.length_b   1.000
_cell.length_c   1.000
_cell.angle_alpha   90.00
_cell.angle_beta   90.00
_cell.angle_gamma   90.00
#
_symmetry.space_group_name_H-M   'P 1'
#
loop_
_entity.id
_entity.type
_entity.pdbx_description
1 polymer ?
#
loop_
_entity_poly.entity_id
_entity_poly.type
_entity_poly.pdbx_seq_one_letter_code
_entity_poly.pdbx_strand_id
1 'polypeptide(L)'
;VNIAPAFRIVANDQDVTDKIRSRFKSLRLTDETGTTTDTVEITLADHDQDNPVQVPATGAELQVYIGYDDQARYMGLFICDEIELSGFPGEMVIRARAAPYDKSTGGKSDMQSQKTRSWRRGTTVGAMVNRIAGEHGLKPSISSTLASIALPHIDQAHESDMNLLSRLAKRFDAIAKPAGGALVFAKRGDAQSASGAALQGITLTPKDGTQYRVTIATRGTAGSCVAYYRDTTRAQRREVAIGGGEPVIRLRMAYPDRVSAENAARAEQRKRARATRTLTYTFPGRPEVQAEATVTMSGFRPDVDGDWLIKRVEHYIG
;
A
#
# COMPACT_ATOMS: atom_id res chain seq x y z
N VAL A 1 1.57 -31.69 -15.54
CA VAL A 1 1.81 -30.44 -16.30
C VAL A 1 2.93 -29.72 -15.56
N ASN A 2 4.08 -29.54 -16.22
CA ASN A 2 5.20 -28.79 -15.67
C ASN A 2 4.86 -27.30 -15.86
N ILE A 3 4.40 -26.65 -14.80
CA ILE A 3 4.08 -25.23 -14.80
C ILE A 3 5.38 -24.47 -14.47
N ALA A 4 5.88 -23.68 -15.40
CA ALA A 4 7.09 -22.90 -15.23
C ALA A 4 6.74 -21.45 -14.82
N PRO A 5 7.38 -20.89 -13.78
CA PRO A 5 7.24 -19.47 -13.48
C PRO A 5 7.70 -18.61 -14.67
N ALA A 6 6.93 -17.60 -14.99
CA ALA A 6 7.20 -16.70 -16.10
C ALA A 6 7.14 -15.23 -15.63
N PHE A 7 8.01 -14.42 -16.21
CA PHE A 7 7.99 -12.98 -16.07
C PHE A 7 8.17 -12.30 -17.42
N ARG A 8 7.69 -11.06 -17.52
CA ARG A 8 7.93 -10.20 -18.66
C ARG A 8 8.19 -8.78 -18.15
N ILE A 9 9.22 -8.14 -18.70
CA ILE A 9 9.61 -6.77 -18.32
C ILE A 9 9.70 -5.92 -19.58
N VAL A 10 8.95 -4.82 -19.57
CA VAL A 10 8.99 -3.83 -20.64
C VAL A 10 9.56 -2.54 -20.06
N ALA A 11 10.72 -2.11 -20.54
CA ALA A 11 11.42 -0.93 -20.09
C ALA A 11 11.28 0.19 -21.15
N ASN A 12 10.70 1.34 -20.77
CA ASN A 12 10.45 2.46 -21.68
C ASN A 12 9.80 2.00 -23.00
N ASP A 13 8.71 1.23 -22.88
CA ASP A 13 7.95 0.63 -23.99
C ASP A 13 8.71 -0.40 -24.86
N GLN A 14 9.90 -0.83 -24.45
CA GLN A 14 10.66 -1.89 -25.10
C GLN A 14 10.67 -3.16 -24.25
N ASP A 15 10.30 -4.29 -24.84
CA ASP A 15 10.41 -5.58 -24.17
C ASP A 15 11.90 -5.96 -24.04
N VAL A 16 12.35 -6.05 -22.80
CA VAL A 16 13.75 -6.40 -22.47
C VAL A 16 13.89 -7.81 -21.90
N THR A 17 12.79 -8.57 -21.84
CA THR A 17 12.73 -9.88 -21.18
C THR A 17 13.79 -10.84 -21.68
N ASP A 18 13.91 -11.01 -23.00
CA ASP A 18 14.86 -11.95 -23.57
C ASP A 18 16.32 -11.49 -23.41
N LYS A 19 16.54 -10.17 -23.37
CA LYS A 19 17.89 -9.59 -23.16
C LYS A 19 18.42 -9.90 -21.77
N ILE A 20 17.53 -9.92 -20.76
CA ILE A 20 17.92 -10.15 -19.36
C ILE A 20 17.78 -11.61 -18.93
N ARG A 21 17.09 -12.45 -19.70
CA ARG A 21 16.77 -13.83 -19.32
C ARG A 21 18.00 -14.67 -18.96
N SER A 22 19.07 -14.58 -19.72
CA SER A 22 20.31 -15.34 -19.46
C SER A 22 21.08 -14.84 -18.22
N ARG A 23 20.79 -13.65 -17.76
CA ARG A 23 21.41 -13.01 -16.59
C ARG A 23 20.49 -12.92 -15.38
N PHE A 24 19.24 -13.34 -15.55
CA PHE A 24 18.21 -13.26 -14.51
C PHE A 24 18.56 -14.17 -13.32
N LYS A 25 18.52 -13.60 -12.11
CA LYS A 25 18.68 -14.31 -10.85
C LYS A 25 17.39 -14.35 -10.06
N SER A 26 16.75 -13.18 -9.87
CA SER A 26 15.49 -13.13 -9.13
C SER A 26 14.68 -11.88 -9.46
N LEU A 27 13.38 -11.98 -9.26
CA LEU A 27 12.43 -10.88 -9.24
C LEU A 27 11.62 -10.97 -7.96
N ARG A 28 11.56 -9.87 -7.22
CA ARG A 28 10.71 -9.70 -6.04
C ARG A 28 9.80 -8.52 -6.27
N LEU A 29 8.49 -8.75 -6.24
CA LEU A 29 7.48 -7.72 -6.31
C LEU A 29 6.71 -7.69 -5.00
N THR A 30 6.65 -6.53 -4.38
CA THR A 30 5.97 -6.32 -3.09
C THR A 30 4.82 -5.35 -3.27
N ASP A 31 3.61 -5.81 -2.97
CA ASP A 31 2.39 -5.00 -2.88
C ASP A 31 2.07 -4.76 -1.40
N GLU A 32 1.99 -3.49 -1.00
CA GLU A 32 1.83 -3.06 0.39
C GLU A 32 0.52 -2.31 0.60
N THR A 33 -0.07 -2.49 1.78
CA THR A 33 -1.23 -1.70 2.20
C THR A 33 -0.85 -0.30 2.66
N GLY A 34 -1.80 0.60 2.64
CA GLY A 34 -1.70 1.89 3.32
C GLY A 34 -1.09 2.98 2.47
N THR A 35 -0.03 3.61 2.98
CA THR A 35 0.66 4.72 2.34
C THR A 35 2.04 4.34 1.80
N THR A 36 2.41 3.07 1.94
CA THR A 36 3.66 2.53 1.42
C THR A 36 3.49 2.24 -0.07
N THR A 37 4.46 2.64 -0.86
CA THR A 37 4.47 2.42 -2.31
C THR A 37 4.89 0.98 -2.59
N ASP A 38 4.22 0.35 -3.56
CA ASP A 38 4.60 -0.97 -4.04
C ASP A 38 5.97 -0.91 -4.71
N THR A 39 6.74 -1.98 -4.60
CA THR A 39 8.12 -2.02 -5.09
C THR A 39 8.40 -3.26 -5.91
N VAL A 40 9.33 -3.14 -6.84
CA VAL A 40 9.92 -4.27 -7.55
C VAL A 40 11.44 -4.22 -7.44
N GLU A 41 12.04 -5.38 -7.21
CA GLU A 41 13.48 -5.58 -7.20
C GLU A 41 13.81 -6.69 -8.19
N ILE A 42 14.76 -6.40 -9.11
CA ILE A 42 15.22 -7.34 -10.12
C ILE A 42 16.71 -7.51 -9.93
N THR A 43 17.15 -8.75 -9.72
CA THR A 43 18.58 -9.08 -9.58
C THR A 43 19.08 -9.79 -10.83
N LEU A 44 20.14 -9.27 -11.42
CA LEU A 44 20.80 -9.81 -12.59
C LEU A 44 22.25 -10.20 -12.26
N ALA A 45 22.73 -11.29 -12.86
CA ALA A 45 24.15 -11.65 -12.82
C ALA A 45 24.93 -10.73 -13.76
N ASP A 46 25.99 -10.10 -13.27
CA ASP A 46 26.86 -9.19 -14.03
C ASP A 46 28.35 -9.56 -13.86
N HIS A 47 28.61 -10.86 -13.92
CA HIS A 47 29.96 -11.42 -13.72
C HIS A 47 30.82 -11.45 -14.99
N ASP A 48 30.25 -11.21 -16.15
CA ASP A 48 30.94 -11.19 -17.44
C ASP A 48 31.47 -9.76 -17.72
N GLN A 49 32.74 -9.53 -17.44
CA GLN A 49 33.39 -8.23 -17.59
C GLN A 49 33.54 -7.79 -19.05
N ASP A 50 33.60 -8.75 -19.98
CA ASP A 50 33.73 -8.46 -21.43
C ASP A 50 32.38 -8.02 -22.03
N ASN A 51 31.28 -8.39 -21.37
CA ASN A 51 29.94 -8.04 -21.82
C ASN A 51 29.05 -7.71 -20.62
N PRO A 52 29.29 -6.58 -19.93
CA PRO A 52 28.52 -6.19 -18.76
C PRO A 52 27.06 -5.87 -19.10
N VAL A 53 26.17 -6.05 -18.14
CA VAL A 53 24.77 -5.65 -18.29
C VAL A 53 24.69 -4.12 -18.41
N GLN A 54 24.02 -3.65 -19.44
CA GLN A 54 23.83 -2.21 -19.62
C GLN A 54 23.01 -1.64 -18.46
N VAL A 55 23.60 -0.67 -17.75
CA VAL A 55 22.94 0.00 -16.63
C VAL A 55 21.75 0.84 -17.15
N PRO A 56 20.52 0.57 -16.73
CA PRO A 56 19.37 1.39 -17.11
C PRO A 56 19.50 2.80 -16.52
N ALA A 57 18.83 3.77 -17.13
CA ALA A 57 18.76 5.09 -16.54
C ALA A 57 17.82 5.09 -15.31
N THR A 58 18.19 5.82 -14.26
CA THR A 58 17.25 6.14 -13.19
C THR A 58 16.08 6.98 -13.76
N GLY A 59 14.86 6.68 -13.35
CA GLY A 59 13.65 7.24 -13.95
C GLY A 59 13.09 6.42 -15.13
N ALA A 60 13.75 5.33 -15.53
CA ALA A 60 13.20 4.39 -16.51
C ALA A 60 11.88 3.78 -16.01
N GLU A 61 10.90 3.71 -16.90
CA GLU A 61 9.59 3.13 -16.61
C GLU A 61 9.61 1.63 -16.92
N LEU A 62 9.23 0.82 -15.92
CA LEU A 62 9.23 -0.63 -15.99
C LEU A 62 7.81 -1.16 -15.86
N GLN A 63 7.25 -1.74 -16.91
CA GLN A 63 6.02 -2.52 -16.81
C GLN A 63 6.40 -3.96 -16.46
N VAL A 64 5.86 -4.45 -15.36
CA VAL A 64 6.18 -5.77 -14.83
C VAL A 64 4.99 -6.70 -14.97
N TYR A 65 5.26 -7.90 -15.48
CA TYR A 65 4.30 -8.97 -15.61
C TYR A 65 4.86 -10.23 -14.97
N ILE A 66 4.04 -10.95 -14.20
CA ILE A 66 4.41 -12.24 -13.60
C ILE A 66 3.28 -13.25 -13.79
N GLY A 67 3.61 -14.51 -13.84
CA GLY A 67 2.63 -15.58 -14.04
C GLY A 67 3.29 -16.94 -14.24
N TYR A 68 2.67 -17.74 -15.07
CA TYR A 68 3.14 -19.05 -15.44
C TYR A 68 3.04 -19.26 -16.94
N ASP A 69 3.99 -19.96 -17.51
CA ASP A 69 4.05 -20.26 -18.93
C ASP A 69 3.86 -18.98 -19.78
N ASP A 70 2.89 -18.95 -20.66
CA ASP A 70 2.60 -17.80 -21.53
C ASP A 70 1.61 -16.79 -20.93
N GLN A 71 1.13 -17.03 -19.70
CA GLN A 71 0.09 -16.24 -19.05
C GLN A 71 0.63 -15.32 -17.96
N ALA A 72 1.50 -14.40 -18.34
CA ALA A 72 1.98 -13.37 -17.43
C ALA A 72 0.93 -12.24 -17.28
N ARG A 73 0.50 -12.00 -16.04
CA ARG A 73 -0.42 -10.92 -15.68
C ARG A 73 0.35 -9.62 -15.44
N TYR A 74 -0.20 -8.52 -15.91
CA TYR A 74 0.31 -7.18 -15.61
C TYR A 74 0.19 -6.86 -14.11
N MET A 75 1.31 -6.52 -13.49
CA MET A 75 1.39 -6.21 -12.06
C MET A 75 1.51 -4.72 -11.76
N GLY A 76 1.84 -3.91 -12.74
CA GLY A 76 1.94 -2.46 -12.58
C GLY A 76 3.08 -1.83 -13.36
N LEU A 77 3.06 -0.51 -13.36
CA LEU A 77 4.14 0.34 -13.87
C LEU A 77 4.98 0.84 -12.70
N PHE A 78 6.29 0.68 -12.81
CA PHE A 78 7.25 1.07 -11.78
C PHE A 78 8.28 2.02 -12.37
N ILE A 79 8.84 2.90 -11.55
CA ILE A 79 9.91 3.83 -11.92
C ILE A 79 11.18 3.37 -11.24
N CYS A 80 12.22 3.09 -12.02
CA CYS A 80 13.55 2.76 -11.52
C CYS A 80 14.13 3.95 -10.75
N ASP A 81 14.36 3.79 -9.45
CA ASP A 81 14.87 4.85 -8.59
C ASP A 81 16.27 4.57 -8.04
N GLU A 82 16.68 3.29 -8.01
CA GLU A 82 17.96 2.89 -7.49
C GLU A 82 18.55 1.72 -8.28
N ILE A 83 19.84 1.78 -8.56
CA ILE A 83 20.60 0.71 -9.19
C ILE A 83 21.85 0.48 -8.35
N GLU A 84 22.00 -0.74 -7.88
CA GLU A 84 23.17 -1.18 -7.11
C GLU A 84 24.00 -2.12 -7.96
N LEU A 85 25.28 -1.83 -8.07
CA LEU A 85 26.27 -2.71 -8.68
C LEU A 85 27.18 -3.25 -7.58
N SER A 86 27.34 -4.55 -7.51
CA SER A 86 28.16 -5.22 -6.53
C SER A 86 29.08 -6.25 -7.18
N GLY A 87 30.15 -6.63 -6.51
CA GLY A 87 31.10 -7.66 -6.93
C GLY A 87 31.89 -8.20 -5.73
N PHE A 88 32.61 -9.32 -5.76
CA PHE A 88 32.69 -10.38 -6.76
C PHE A 88 32.02 -11.65 -6.22
N PRO A 89 31.22 -12.39 -6.97
CA PRO A 89 30.85 -12.22 -8.38
C PRO A 89 29.95 -11.02 -8.63
N GLY A 90 30.02 -10.43 -9.86
CA GLY A 90 29.27 -9.24 -10.21
C GLY A 90 27.76 -9.47 -10.23
N GLU A 91 27.03 -8.52 -9.64
CA GLU A 91 25.58 -8.48 -9.63
C GLU A 91 25.07 -7.05 -9.86
N MET A 92 23.94 -6.94 -10.54
CA MET A 92 23.18 -5.70 -10.65
C MET A 92 21.82 -5.89 -10.01
N VAL A 93 21.47 -5.01 -9.08
CA VAL A 93 20.13 -4.96 -8.47
C VAL A 93 19.44 -3.69 -8.92
N ILE A 94 18.29 -3.83 -9.57
CA ILE A 94 17.43 -2.73 -10.02
C ILE A 94 16.25 -2.65 -9.06
N ARG A 95 16.09 -1.50 -8.37
CA ARG A 95 14.95 -1.22 -7.51
C ARG A 95 14.07 -0.16 -8.13
N ALA A 96 12.78 -0.43 -8.15
CA ALA A 96 11.80 0.50 -8.70
C ALA A 96 10.55 0.56 -7.82
N ARG A 97 9.89 1.72 -7.82
CA ARG A 97 8.66 1.98 -7.07
C ARG A 97 7.48 2.19 -8.01
N ALA A 98 6.30 1.77 -7.58
CA ALA A 98 5.09 1.92 -8.37
C ALA A 98 4.90 3.37 -8.83
N ALA A 99 4.64 3.53 -10.11
CA ALA A 99 4.31 4.80 -10.71
C ALA A 99 2.92 5.29 -10.24
N PRO A 100 2.74 6.60 -10.06
CA PRO A 100 1.42 7.15 -9.73
C PRO A 100 0.41 7.05 -10.89
N TYR A 101 0.83 6.77 -12.09
CA TYR A 101 0.02 6.68 -13.33
C TYR A 101 0.04 5.26 -13.89
N ASP A 102 -0.95 4.92 -14.73
CA ASP A 102 -1.16 3.56 -15.28
C ASP A 102 -0.49 3.31 -16.63
N LYS A 103 -0.01 4.39 -17.29
CA LYS A 103 0.64 4.34 -18.60
C LYS A 103 1.86 5.23 -18.59
N SER A 104 2.83 4.89 -19.43
CA SER A 104 3.97 5.76 -19.68
C SER A 104 3.50 7.15 -20.10
N THR A 105 3.90 8.16 -19.36
CA THR A 105 3.55 9.56 -19.66
C THR A 105 4.78 10.38 -20.00
N GLY A 106 5.99 9.83 -19.81
CA GLY A 106 7.26 10.58 -19.88
C GLY A 106 7.28 11.78 -18.94
N GLY A 107 6.20 11.97 -18.20
CA GLY A 107 5.95 13.08 -17.30
C GLY A 107 5.77 12.59 -15.87
N LYS A 108 6.00 13.47 -14.94
CA LYS A 108 6.06 13.13 -13.53
C LYS A 108 4.88 13.75 -12.81
N SER A 109 4.00 12.94 -12.27
CA SER A 109 3.06 13.42 -11.27
C SER A 109 3.83 13.68 -9.98
N ASP A 110 4.21 14.94 -9.75
CA ASP A 110 4.94 15.34 -8.56
C ASP A 110 3.98 15.58 -7.38
N MET A 111 3.64 14.51 -6.69
CA MET A 111 2.87 14.60 -5.44
C MET A 111 3.74 14.87 -4.21
N GLN A 112 5.05 14.95 -4.37
CA GLN A 112 6.03 15.14 -3.28
C GLN A 112 6.40 16.61 -3.09
N SER A 113 6.15 17.47 -4.08
CA SER A 113 6.42 18.90 -3.93
C SER A 113 5.61 19.52 -2.80
N GLN A 114 6.30 20.29 -1.99
CA GLN A 114 5.70 20.99 -0.85
C GLN A 114 4.82 22.15 -1.32
N LYS A 115 3.65 22.26 -0.72
CA LYS A 115 2.67 23.33 -0.96
C LYS A 115 2.33 24.05 0.34
N THR A 116 1.93 25.33 0.21
CA THR A 116 1.37 26.09 1.32
C THR A 116 -0.02 26.56 0.93
N ARG A 117 -1.04 26.00 1.57
CA ARG A 117 -2.45 26.35 1.36
C ARG A 117 -3.30 25.95 2.55
N SER A 118 -4.51 26.49 2.64
CA SER A 118 -5.48 26.17 3.68
C SER A 118 -6.72 25.53 3.09
N TRP A 119 -7.26 24.57 3.83
CA TRP A 119 -8.52 23.91 3.54
C TRP A 119 -9.57 24.39 4.54
N ARG A 120 -10.63 24.99 4.05
CA ARG A 120 -11.66 25.59 4.88
C ARG A 120 -12.41 24.54 5.70
N ARG A 121 -12.82 24.91 6.91
CA ARG A 121 -13.73 24.08 7.71
C ARG A 121 -14.98 23.73 6.90
N GLY A 122 -15.39 22.45 6.95
CA GLY A 122 -16.53 21.94 6.18
C GLY A 122 -16.14 21.37 4.80
N THR A 123 -14.92 21.58 4.33
CA THR A 123 -14.43 20.83 3.16
C THR A 123 -14.53 19.34 3.44
N THR A 124 -15.18 18.57 2.55
CA THR A 124 -15.28 17.12 2.72
C THR A 124 -13.99 16.42 2.29
N VAL A 125 -13.75 15.22 2.83
CA VAL A 125 -12.65 14.36 2.39
C VAL A 125 -12.72 14.15 0.88
N GLY A 126 -13.92 13.87 0.35
CA GLY A 126 -14.13 13.69 -1.09
C GLY A 126 -13.74 14.91 -1.90
N ALA A 127 -14.17 16.12 -1.49
CA ALA A 127 -13.84 17.35 -2.18
C ALA A 127 -12.31 17.62 -2.18
N MET A 128 -11.64 17.34 -1.06
CA MET A 128 -10.18 17.50 -0.95
C MET A 128 -9.44 16.52 -1.87
N VAL A 129 -9.79 15.23 -1.81
CA VAL A 129 -9.15 14.19 -2.66
C VAL A 129 -9.41 14.44 -4.14
N ASN A 130 -10.64 14.80 -4.52
CA ASN A 130 -10.99 15.15 -5.91
C ASN A 130 -10.12 16.30 -6.45
N ARG A 131 -9.96 17.36 -5.64
CA ARG A 131 -9.13 18.50 -6.04
C ARG A 131 -7.67 18.11 -6.20
N ILE A 132 -7.10 17.36 -5.22
CA ILE A 132 -5.71 16.91 -5.30
C ILE A 132 -5.53 15.98 -6.51
N ALA A 133 -6.42 15.01 -6.72
CA ALA A 133 -6.37 14.12 -7.88
C ALA A 133 -6.36 14.91 -9.21
N GLY A 134 -7.25 15.89 -9.35
CA GLY A 134 -7.32 16.73 -10.53
C GLY A 134 -6.04 17.54 -10.76
N GLU A 135 -5.42 18.08 -9.70
CA GLU A 135 -4.14 18.82 -9.79
C GLU A 135 -2.99 17.95 -10.32
N HIS A 136 -3.08 16.62 -10.15
CA HIS A 136 -2.06 15.65 -10.57
C HIS A 136 -2.49 14.79 -11.77
N GLY A 137 -3.61 15.09 -12.41
CA GLY A 137 -4.11 14.32 -13.56
C GLY A 137 -4.57 12.91 -13.23
N LEU A 138 -4.85 12.62 -11.94
CA LEU A 138 -5.27 11.32 -11.46
C LEU A 138 -6.80 11.24 -11.35
N LYS A 139 -7.36 10.04 -11.51
CA LYS A 139 -8.77 9.78 -11.24
C LYS A 139 -8.98 9.59 -9.73
N PRO A 140 -9.92 10.28 -9.08
CA PRO A 140 -10.21 10.05 -7.66
C PRO A 140 -10.92 8.71 -7.46
N SER A 141 -10.44 7.92 -6.51
CA SER A 141 -11.06 6.67 -6.05
C SER A 141 -11.25 6.75 -4.53
N ILE A 142 -12.46 7.05 -4.09
CA ILE A 142 -12.75 7.38 -2.69
C ILE A 142 -13.84 6.49 -2.16
N SER A 143 -13.60 5.86 -1.00
CA SER A 143 -14.64 5.12 -0.27
C SER A 143 -15.83 6.01 0.04
N SER A 144 -17.04 5.56 -0.27
CA SER A 144 -18.28 6.31 -0.03
C SER A 144 -18.47 6.69 1.43
N THR A 145 -18.02 5.83 2.34
CA THR A 145 -18.08 6.05 3.80
C THR A 145 -17.18 7.19 4.28
N LEU A 146 -16.14 7.53 3.52
CA LEU A 146 -15.19 8.60 3.84
C LEU A 146 -15.49 9.90 3.08
N ALA A 147 -16.05 9.80 1.88
CA ALA A 147 -16.22 10.93 0.98
C ALA A 147 -17.00 12.10 1.58
N SER A 148 -18.05 11.81 2.35
CA SER A 148 -18.96 12.80 2.95
C SER A 148 -18.44 13.40 4.26
N ILE A 149 -17.36 12.90 4.85
CA ILE A 149 -16.85 13.38 6.13
C ILE A 149 -16.35 14.80 5.97
N ALA A 150 -16.95 15.73 6.73
CA ALA A 150 -16.53 17.12 6.79
C ALA A 150 -15.26 17.25 7.65
N LEU A 151 -14.27 17.97 7.12
CA LEU A 151 -13.00 18.20 7.79
C LEU A 151 -13.04 19.50 8.60
N PRO A 152 -12.33 19.60 9.72
CA PRO A 152 -12.02 20.87 10.35
C PRO A 152 -11.18 21.74 9.42
N HIS A 153 -10.88 22.97 9.83
CA HIS A 153 -9.86 23.76 9.15
C HIS A 153 -8.51 23.02 9.18
N ILE A 154 -7.86 22.89 8.04
CA ILE A 154 -6.56 22.21 7.89
C ILE A 154 -5.61 23.10 7.13
N ASP A 155 -4.47 23.36 7.72
CA ASP A 155 -3.34 24.00 7.06
C ASP A 155 -2.38 22.93 6.50
N GLN A 156 -2.04 23.10 5.25
CA GLN A 156 -0.97 22.41 4.55
C GLN A 156 0.17 23.43 4.42
N ALA A 157 1.05 23.44 5.42
CA ALA A 157 2.16 24.41 5.49
C ALA A 157 3.47 23.69 5.17
N HIS A 158 4.09 24.02 4.05
CA HIS A 158 5.30 23.35 3.55
C HIS A 158 5.16 21.80 3.57
N GLU A 159 3.98 21.33 3.23
CA GLU A 159 3.63 19.91 3.26
C GLU A 159 3.23 19.44 1.86
N SER A 160 3.75 18.28 1.43
CA SER A 160 3.36 17.70 0.14
C SER A 160 1.93 17.13 0.21
N ASP A 161 1.30 17.00 -0.97
CA ASP A 161 -0.05 16.42 -1.05
C ASP A 161 -0.06 14.98 -0.54
N MET A 162 0.97 14.19 -0.82
CA MET A 162 1.11 12.83 -0.29
C MET A 162 1.21 12.79 1.23
N ASN A 163 1.97 13.72 1.83
CA ASN A 163 2.08 13.77 3.28
C ASN A 163 0.75 14.17 3.95
N LEU A 164 0.06 15.18 3.39
CA LEU A 164 -1.28 15.58 3.84
C LEU A 164 -2.27 14.40 3.77
N LEU A 165 -2.33 13.72 2.64
CA LEU A 165 -3.22 12.57 2.45
C LEU A 165 -2.87 11.42 3.38
N SER A 166 -1.58 11.14 3.59
CA SER A 166 -1.11 10.11 4.52
C SER A 166 -1.49 10.43 5.97
N ARG A 167 -1.36 11.70 6.35
CA ARG A 167 -1.76 12.18 7.68
C ARG A 167 -3.26 12.05 7.90
N LEU A 168 -4.06 12.36 6.88
CA LEU A 168 -5.52 12.17 6.94
C LEU A 168 -5.90 10.68 6.96
N ALA A 169 -5.29 9.87 6.13
CA ALA A 169 -5.54 8.43 6.08
C ALA A 169 -5.31 7.77 7.46
N LYS A 170 -4.22 8.12 8.14
CA LYS A 170 -3.96 7.65 9.51
C LYS A 170 -5.07 8.02 10.49
N ARG A 171 -5.70 9.19 10.33
CA ARG A 171 -6.79 9.68 11.20
C ARG A 171 -8.09 8.91 10.99
N PHE A 172 -8.32 8.40 9.79
CA PHE A 172 -9.56 7.69 9.43
C PHE A 172 -9.39 6.17 9.34
N ASP A 173 -8.19 5.64 9.65
CA ASP A 173 -7.85 4.23 9.39
C ASP A 173 -8.08 3.86 7.93
N ALA A 174 -7.58 4.74 7.06
CA ALA A 174 -7.70 4.65 5.61
C ALA A 174 -6.34 4.38 4.97
N ILE A 175 -6.38 4.06 3.69
CA ILE A 175 -5.24 4.03 2.78
C ILE A 175 -5.28 5.29 1.92
N ALA A 176 -4.10 5.81 1.58
CA ALA A 176 -3.95 6.90 0.63
C ALA A 176 -2.73 6.62 -0.22
N LYS A 177 -2.93 6.26 -1.47
CA LYS A 177 -1.83 6.04 -2.42
C LYS A 177 -2.28 6.31 -3.86
N PRO A 178 -1.40 6.86 -4.71
CA PRO A 178 -1.60 6.83 -6.15
C PRO A 178 -1.33 5.40 -6.65
N ALA A 179 -2.21 4.87 -7.48
CA ALA A 179 -2.05 3.55 -8.08
C ALA A 179 -2.88 3.45 -9.36
N GLY A 180 -2.30 2.91 -10.44
CA GLY A 180 -3.00 2.65 -11.69
C GLY A 180 -3.72 3.86 -12.29
N GLY A 181 -3.10 5.06 -12.23
CA GLY A 181 -3.70 6.29 -12.72
C GLY A 181 -4.81 6.88 -11.85
N ALA A 182 -5.03 6.32 -10.66
CA ALA A 182 -6.00 6.82 -9.69
C ALA A 182 -5.32 7.28 -8.40
N LEU A 183 -5.92 8.26 -7.74
CA LEU A 183 -5.63 8.61 -6.36
C LEU A 183 -6.64 7.91 -5.45
N VAL A 184 -6.18 6.83 -4.82
CA VAL A 184 -7.01 6.02 -3.92
C VAL A 184 -7.03 6.64 -2.53
N PHE A 185 -8.23 6.84 -1.98
CA PHE A 185 -8.45 7.17 -0.58
C PHE A 185 -9.60 6.31 -0.06
N ALA A 186 -9.27 5.13 0.44
CA ALA A 186 -10.24 4.13 0.83
C ALA A 186 -10.08 3.74 2.31
N LYS A 187 -11.18 3.35 2.93
CA LYS A 187 -11.13 2.80 4.27
C LYS A 187 -10.42 1.44 4.21
N ARG A 188 -9.54 1.20 5.17
CA ARG A 188 -8.82 -0.07 5.25
C ARG A 188 -9.80 -1.23 5.43
N GLY A 189 -9.66 -2.25 4.58
CA GLY A 189 -10.55 -3.42 4.57
C GLY A 189 -11.83 -3.24 3.76
N ASP A 190 -12.01 -2.13 3.03
CA ASP A 190 -13.14 -1.99 2.08
C ASP A 190 -12.94 -2.86 0.83
N ALA A 191 -11.78 -3.53 0.71
CA ALA A 191 -11.44 -4.44 -0.39
C ALA A 191 -11.74 -3.85 -1.78
N GLN A 192 -11.33 -2.61 -2.03
CA GLN A 192 -11.49 -1.92 -3.31
C GLN A 192 -10.16 -1.70 -4.00
N SER A 193 -10.12 -1.98 -5.30
CA SER A 193 -8.98 -1.69 -6.16
C SER A 193 -8.85 -0.19 -6.47
N ALA A 194 -7.76 0.22 -7.11
CA ALA A 194 -7.56 1.59 -7.58
C ALA A 194 -8.67 2.07 -8.52
N SER A 195 -9.32 1.18 -9.27
CA SER A 195 -10.47 1.50 -10.13
C SER A 195 -11.80 1.59 -9.39
N GLY A 196 -11.82 1.29 -8.08
CA GLY A 196 -13.05 1.22 -7.27
C GLY A 196 -13.79 -0.12 -7.39
N ALA A 197 -13.27 -1.08 -8.17
CA ALA A 197 -13.83 -2.41 -8.24
C ALA A 197 -13.54 -3.21 -6.95
N ALA A 198 -14.44 -4.11 -6.56
CA ALA A 198 -14.20 -5.00 -5.44
C ALA A 198 -12.98 -5.89 -5.72
N LEU A 199 -12.06 -5.97 -4.75
CA LEU A 199 -10.97 -6.93 -4.80
C LEU A 199 -11.52 -8.34 -4.57
N GLN A 200 -11.08 -9.26 -5.39
CA GLN A 200 -11.53 -10.65 -5.28
C GLN A 200 -10.89 -11.30 -4.05
N GLY A 201 -11.72 -11.77 -3.14
CA GLY A 201 -11.27 -12.62 -2.02
C GLY A 201 -10.85 -13.99 -2.52
N ILE A 202 -9.91 -14.62 -1.82
CA ILE A 202 -9.47 -15.99 -2.08
C ILE A 202 -9.65 -16.85 -0.85
N THR A 203 -9.87 -18.13 -1.05
CA THR A 203 -9.86 -19.13 0.01
C THR A 203 -8.59 -19.96 -0.09
N LEU A 204 -7.89 -20.14 1.02
CA LEU A 204 -6.67 -20.92 1.13
C LEU A 204 -6.82 -22.01 2.17
N THR A 205 -6.27 -23.18 1.85
CA THR A 205 -6.27 -24.38 2.70
C THR A 205 -4.83 -24.83 2.99
N PRO A 206 -4.60 -25.74 3.95
CA PRO A 206 -3.26 -26.29 4.21
C PRO A 206 -2.58 -26.93 3.00
N LYS A 207 -3.37 -27.35 1.99
CA LYS A 207 -2.85 -27.98 0.76
C LYS A 207 -2.35 -26.98 -0.28
N ASP A 208 -2.74 -25.71 -0.16
CA ASP A 208 -2.38 -24.66 -1.13
C ASP A 208 -0.97 -24.11 -0.93
N GLY A 209 -0.36 -24.33 0.24
CA GLY A 209 0.94 -23.73 0.55
C GLY A 209 1.89 -24.65 1.29
N THR A 210 3.08 -24.16 1.56
CA THR A 210 4.18 -24.90 2.14
C THR A 210 4.42 -24.60 3.62
N GLN A 211 4.15 -23.37 4.04
CA GLN A 211 4.40 -22.92 5.40
C GLN A 211 3.44 -21.82 5.82
N TYR A 212 2.94 -21.91 7.05
CA TYR A 212 2.26 -20.79 7.69
C TYR A 212 2.83 -20.51 9.07
N ARG A 213 2.69 -19.25 9.50
CA ARG A 213 3.01 -18.82 10.85
C ARG A 213 1.93 -17.85 11.33
N VAL A 214 1.33 -18.16 12.47
CA VAL A 214 0.40 -17.26 13.15
C VAL A 214 1.03 -16.81 14.46
N THR A 215 1.01 -15.50 14.68
CA THR A 215 1.39 -14.90 15.95
C THR A 215 0.16 -14.29 16.58
N ILE A 216 -0.16 -14.71 17.79
CA ILE A 216 -1.24 -14.15 18.61
C ILE A 216 -0.57 -13.43 19.78
N ALA A 217 -0.78 -12.13 19.86
CA ALA A 217 -0.15 -11.29 20.87
C ALA A 217 -1.19 -10.43 21.59
N THR A 218 -1.14 -10.44 22.90
CA THR A 218 -1.95 -9.54 23.75
C THR A 218 -1.25 -8.22 24.01
N ARG A 219 0.08 -8.17 23.83
CA ARG A 219 0.87 -6.96 24.02
C ARG A 219 0.46 -5.92 22.97
N GLY A 220 0.07 -4.73 23.43
CA GLY A 220 -0.36 -3.63 22.56
C GLY A 220 -1.85 -3.62 22.25
N THR A 221 -2.64 -4.55 22.76
CA THR A 221 -4.11 -4.46 22.75
C THR A 221 -4.57 -3.19 23.48
N ALA A 222 -5.74 -2.69 23.12
CA ALA A 222 -6.39 -1.62 23.85
C ALA A 222 -7.82 -2.08 24.18
N GLY A 223 -8.16 -2.08 25.44
CA GLY A 223 -9.54 -2.20 25.89
C GLY A 223 -10.30 -0.94 25.48
N SER A 224 -9.71 0.23 25.71
CA SER A 224 -10.27 1.52 25.29
C SER A 224 -9.20 2.45 24.72
N CYS A 225 -9.63 3.30 23.77
CA CYS A 225 -8.82 4.38 23.21
C CYS A 225 -9.48 5.72 23.56
N VAL A 226 -8.71 6.60 24.19
CA VAL A 226 -9.16 7.94 24.61
C VAL A 226 -8.47 9.00 23.75
N ALA A 227 -9.24 9.87 23.16
CA ALA A 227 -8.77 11.05 22.45
C ALA A 227 -9.30 12.33 23.10
N TYR A 228 -8.57 13.42 22.92
CA TYR A 228 -8.93 14.71 23.47
C TYR A 228 -9.32 15.69 22.37
N TYR A 229 -10.29 16.53 22.64
CA TYR A 229 -10.67 17.63 21.76
C TYR A 229 -10.83 18.94 22.51
N ARG A 230 -10.74 20.05 21.77
CA ARG A 230 -10.98 21.38 22.33
C ARG A 230 -12.45 21.76 22.12
N ASP A 231 -13.20 21.85 23.19
CA ASP A 231 -14.57 22.40 23.20
C ASP A 231 -14.48 23.95 23.22
N THR A 232 -14.65 24.57 22.06
CA THR A 232 -14.54 26.02 21.90
C THR A 232 -15.67 26.76 22.56
N THR A 233 -16.85 26.14 22.75
CA THR A 233 -18.01 26.75 23.40
C THR A 233 -17.80 26.91 24.91
N ARG A 234 -17.07 25.95 25.50
CA ARG A 234 -16.81 25.93 26.95
C ARG A 234 -15.36 26.26 27.29
N ALA A 235 -14.54 26.57 26.30
CA ALA A 235 -13.10 26.84 26.45
C ALA A 235 -12.35 25.74 27.25
N GLN A 236 -12.78 24.48 27.12
CA GLN A 236 -12.23 23.34 27.87
C GLN A 236 -11.71 22.23 26.95
N ARG A 237 -10.71 21.51 27.46
CA ARG A 237 -10.29 20.25 26.88
C ARG A 237 -11.21 19.14 27.39
N ARG A 238 -11.87 18.43 26.48
CA ARG A 238 -12.74 17.29 26.79
C ARG A 238 -12.18 16.02 26.17
N GLU A 239 -12.61 14.90 26.69
CA GLU A 239 -12.20 13.59 26.17
C GLU A 239 -13.38 12.83 25.56
N VAL A 240 -13.05 11.91 24.67
CA VAL A 240 -13.95 10.91 24.12
C VAL A 240 -13.24 9.56 24.21
N ALA A 241 -13.94 8.55 24.71
CA ALA A 241 -13.45 7.18 24.81
C ALA A 241 -14.20 6.28 23.83
N ILE A 242 -13.47 5.39 23.18
CA ILE A 242 -14.00 4.34 22.29
C ILE A 242 -13.55 2.99 22.82
N GLY A 243 -14.48 2.04 22.90
CA GLY A 243 -14.27 0.74 23.54
C GLY A 243 -14.54 0.78 25.04
N GLY A 244 -14.10 -0.24 25.76
CA GLY A 244 -14.24 -0.38 27.20
C GLY A 244 -13.20 -1.32 27.80
N GLY A 245 -12.83 -1.10 29.05
CA GLY A 245 -11.85 -1.89 29.77
C GLY A 245 -10.40 -1.46 29.59
N GLU A 246 -9.53 -2.20 30.24
CA GLU A 246 -8.08 -1.98 30.24
C GLU A 246 -7.40 -2.85 29.16
N PRO A 247 -6.21 -2.45 28.67
CA PRO A 247 -5.52 -1.19 28.96
C PRO A 247 -6.13 0.01 28.24
N VAL A 248 -6.09 1.18 28.87
CA VAL A 248 -6.54 2.45 28.28
C VAL A 248 -5.41 3.12 27.55
N ILE A 249 -5.58 3.33 26.24
CA ILE A 249 -4.62 4.06 25.41
C ILE A 249 -5.08 5.49 25.20
N ARG A 250 -4.25 6.45 25.59
CA ARG A 250 -4.53 7.89 25.48
C ARG A 250 -3.75 8.50 24.32
N LEU A 251 -4.47 9.07 23.34
CA LEU A 251 -3.83 9.77 22.22
C LEU A 251 -3.23 11.09 22.72
N ARG A 252 -1.98 11.34 22.35
CA ARG A 252 -1.22 12.51 22.85
C ARG A 252 -1.74 13.84 22.32
N MET A 253 -2.26 13.84 21.08
CA MET A 253 -2.71 15.07 20.42
C MET A 253 -4.15 15.41 20.84
N ALA A 254 -4.41 16.72 20.94
CA ALA A 254 -5.77 17.22 21.04
C ALA A 254 -6.31 17.53 19.64
N TYR A 255 -7.54 17.13 19.38
CA TYR A 255 -8.22 17.34 18.11
C TYR A 255 -9.08 18.62 18.14
N PRO A 256 -9.37 19.24 16.99
CA PRO A 256 -10.11 20.50 16.95
C PRO A 256 -11.57 20.35 17.37
N ASP A 257 -12.18 19.18 17.21
CA ASP A 257 -13.56 18.91 17.55
C ASP A 257 -13.78 17.45 18.00
N ARG A 258 -14.96 17.17 18.53
CA ARG A 258 -15.35 15.86 19.04
C ARG A 258 -15.32 14.78 17.95
N VAL A 259 -15.83 15.07 16.76
CA VAL A 259 -15.92 14.10 15.66
C VAL A 259 -14.51 13.66 15.20
N SER A 260 -13.60 14.62 15.11
CA SER A 260 -12.19 14.33 14.78
C SER A 260 -11.52 13.46 15.84
N ALA A 261 -11.81 13.70 17.13
CA ALA A 261 -11.29 12.89 18.22
C ALA A 261 -11.87 11.46 18.21
N GLU A 262 -13.18 11.32 17.99
CA GLU A 262 -13.83 10.01 17.87
C GLU A 262 -13.25 9.18 16.71
N ASN A 263 -13.08 9.79 15.54
CA ASN A 263 -12.51 9.12 14.38
C ASN A 263 -11.08 8.63 14.66
N ALA A 264 -10.26 9.47 15.28
CA ALA A 264 -8.90 9.10 15.63
C ALA A 264 -8.84 7.97 16.69
N ALA A 265 -9.69 8.03 17.71
CA ALA A 265 -9.77 6.97 18.71
C ALA A 265 -10.23 5.63 18.11
N ARG A 266 -11.23 5.65 17.22
CA ARG A 266 -11.70 4.47 16.48
C ARG A 266 -10.61 3.91 15.55
N ALA A 267 -9.88 4.78 14.87
CA ALA A 267 -8.77 4.38 14.00
C ALA A 267 -7.67 3.65 14.78
N GLU A 268 -7.26 4.21 15.94
CA GLU A 268 -6.24 3.58 16.78
C GLU A 268 -6.72 2.25 17.37
N GLN A 269 -7.98 2.17 17.80
CA GLN A 269 -8.56 0.93 18.33
C GLN A 269 -8.57 -0.18 17.26
N ARG A 270 -9.02 0.12 16.02
CA ARG A 270 -9.03 -0.84 14.91
C ARG A 270 -7.63 -1.28 14.54
N LYS A 271 -6.69 -0.34 14.47
CA LYS A 271 -5.28 -0.63 14.19
C LYS A 271 -4.70 -1.61 15.20
N ARG A 272 -4.96 -1.41 16.49
CA ARG A 272 -4.50 -2.30 17.57
C ARG A 272 -5.19 -3.65 17.53
N ALA A 273 -6.49 -3.69 17.30
CA ALA A 273 -7.22 -4.94 17.15
C ALA A 273 -6.64 -5.81 16.02
N ARG A 274 -6.32 -5.22 14.86
CA ARG A 274 -5.67 -5.97 13.78
C ARG A 274 -4.24 -6.43 14.12
N ALA A 275 -3.54 -5.72 14.98
CA ALA A 275 -2.17 -6.08 15.38
C ALA A 275 -2.11 -7.24 16.40
N THR A 276 -3.24 -7.67 16.97
CA THR A 276 -3.28 -8.77 17.94
C THR A 276 -3.02 -10.13 17.31
N ARG A 277 -3.35 -10.26 16.03
CA ARG A 277 -3.16 -11.50 15.28
C ARG A 277 -2.52 -11.19 13.94
N THR A 278 -1.43 -11.86 13.62
CA THR A 278 -0.76 -11.77 12.33
C THR A 278 -0.54 -13.17 11.76
N LEU A 279 -0.80 -13.31 10.47
CA LEU A 279 -0.63 -14.54 9.71
C LEU A 279 0.36 -14.28 8.58
N THR A 280 1.33 -15.16 8.43
CA THR A 280 2.17 -15.27 7.23
C THR A 280 1.94 -16.63 6.62
N TYR A 281 1.68 -16.70 5.33
CA TYR A 281 1.45 -17.94 4.61
C TYR A 281 2.21 -17.92 3.28
N THR A 282 3.00 -18.96 3.03
CA THR A 282 3.79 -19.13 1.81
C THR A 282 3.15 -20.20 0.93
N PHE A 283 2.86 -19.85 -0.32
CA PHE A 283 2.21 -20.73 -1.28
C PHE A 283 2.70 -20.45 -2.71
N PRO A 284 2.51 -21.36 -3.67
CA PRO A 284 2.84 -21.14 -5.07
C PRO A 284 2.22 -19.85 -5.61
N GLY A 285 2.97 -19.10 -6.41
CA GLY A 285 2.56 -17.76 -6.85
C GLY A 285 1.16 -17.70 -7.44
N ARG A 286 0.38 -16.74 -6.97
CA ARG A 286 -0.95 -16.40 -7.49
C ARG A 286 -0.98 -14.90 -7.78
N PRO A 287 -0.70 -14.50 -9.03
CA PRO A 287 -0.61 -13.07 -9.40
C PRO A 287 -1.88 -12.25 -9.16
N GLU A 288 -3.02 -12.92 -8.98
CA GLU A 288 -4.29 -12.26 -8.67
C GLU A 288 -4.41 -11.80 -7.22
N VAL A 289 -3.56 -12.28 -6.31
CA VAL A 289 -3.59 -11.91 -4.90
C VAL A 289 -2.99 -10.53 -4.72
N GLN A 290 -3.73 -9.65 -4.05
CA GLN A 290 -3.36 -8.25 -3.85
C GLN A 290 -3.52 -7.84 -2.38
N ALA A 291 -2.75 -6.87 -1.96
CA ALA A 291 -2.92 -6.24 -0.66
C ALA A 291 -4.30 -5.56 -0.55
N GLU A 292 -4.83 -5.42 0.66
CA GLU A 292 -6.19 -4.95 0.99
C GLU A 292 -7.32 -5.93 0.60
N ALA A 293 -7.05 -7.02 -0.12
CA ALA A 293 -8.03 -8.08 -0.33
C ALA A 293 -8.24 -8.91 0.95
N THR A 294 -9.35 -9.62 1.00
CA THR A 294 -9.63 -10.58 2.09
C THR A 294 -9.18 -11.98 1.66
N VAL A 295 -8.50 -12.70 2.54
CA VAL A 295 -8.24 -14.12 2.40
C VAL A 295 -8.98 -14.89 3.47
N THR A 296 -9.73 -15.92 3.07
CA THR A 296 -10.38 -16.86 3.99
C THR A 296 -9.51 -18.08 4.16
N MET A 297 -9.03 -18.31 5.39
CA MET A 297 -8.29 -19.52 5.75
C MET A 297 -9.29 -20.59 6.17
N SER A 298 -9.15 -21.81 5.66
CA SER A 298 -10.08 -22.91 5.93
C SER A 298 -9.38 -24.23 6.07
N GLY A 299 -9.76 -24.98 7.11
CA GLY A 299 -9.26 -26.34 7.33
C GLY A 299 -7.89 -26.41 8.03
N PHE A 300 -7.46 -25.34 8.69
CA PHE A 300 -6.26 -25.33 9.53
C PHE A 300 -6.59 -25.71 10.98
N ARG A 301 -6.75 -24.75 11.80
CA ARG A 301 -7.15 -24.86 13.21
C ARG A 301 -8.00 -23.64 13.58
N PRO A 302 -8.84 -23.71 14.62
CA PRO A 302 -9.77 -22.63 14.97
C PRO A 302 -9.13 -21.24 15.10
N ASP A 303 -7.87 -21.17 15.55
CA ASP A 303 -7.16 -19.90 15.70
C ASP A 303 -6.61 -19.32 14.36
N VAL A 304 -6.62 -20.12 13.29
CA VAL A 304 -6.13 -19.76 11.95
C VAL A 304 -7.28 -19.57 10.98
N ASP A 305 -8.32 -20.42 11.08
CA ASP A 305 -9.49 -20.40 10.23
C ASP A 305 -10.25 -19.07 10.37
N GLY A 306 -10.82 -18.61 9.27
CA GLY A 306 -11.58 -17.36 9.17
C GLY A 306 -10.95 -16.34 8.22
N ASP A 307 -11.50 -15.14 8.24
CA ASP A 307 -11.14 -14.07 7.33
C ASP A 307 -9.98 -13.23 7.86
N TRP A 308 -9.02 -12.97 6.97
CA TRP A 308 -7.85 -12.16 7.22
C TRP A 308 -7.73 -11.08 6.15
N LEU A 309 -7.40 -9.86 6.57
CA LEU A 309 -7.06 -8.77 5.66
C LEU A 309 -5.60 -8.89 5.23
N ILE A 310 -5.36 -8.95 3.95
CA ILE A 310 -4.00 -9.02 3.39
C ILE A 310 -3.32 -7.68 3.59
N LYS A 311 -2.24 -7.66 4.36
CA LYS A 311 -1.43 -6.48 4.61
C LYS A 311 -0.33 -6.30 3.56
N ARG A 312 0.28 -7.39 3.13
CA ARG A 312 1.39 -7.41 2.19
C ARG A 312 1.36 -8.69 1.40
N VAL A 313 1.62 -8.56 0.12
CA VAL A 313 1.89 -9.68 -0.78
C VAL A 313 3.29 -9.53 -1.32
N GLU A 314 4.06 -10.61 -1.30
CA GLU A 314 5.38 -10.66 -1.91
C GLU A 314 5.39 -11.79 -2.93
N HIS A 315 5.56 -11.45 -4.19
CA HIS A 315 5.77 -12.40 -5.27
C HIS A 315 7.27 -12.52 -5.53
N TYR A 316 7.77 -13.74 -5.53
CA TYR A 316 9.18 -14.05 -5.73
C TYR A 316 9.33 -15.07 -6.86
N ILE A 317 10.23 -14.78 -7.80
CA ILE A 317 10.69 -15.67 -8.87
C ILE A 317 12.21 -15.69 -8.77
N GLY A 318 12.80 -16.91 -8.69
CA GLY A 318 14.24 -17.08 -8.63
C GLY A 318 14.62 -18.55 -8.71
#